data_21d555c13076334e62e8fd7ef911bce4
#
_entry.id   21d555c13076334e62e8fd7ef911bce4
#
_cell.length_a   1.000
_cell.length_b   1.000
_cell.length_c   1.000
_cell.angle_alpha   90.00
_cell.angle_beta   90.00
_cell.angle_gamma   90.00
#
_symmetry.space_group_name_H-M   'P 1'
#
loop_
_entity.id
_entity.type
_entity.pdbx_description
1 polymer ?
#
loop_
_entity_poly.entity_id
_entity_poly.type
_entity_poly.pdbx_seq_one_letter_code
_entity_poly.pdbx_strand_id
1 'polypeptide(L)'
;SYPVGKIGLNQEMSPLIFSLIRILMMVIFLFPFLRFSSIKKANFKFVLVYGFLMGLGLYPLMYLSLAQTTSTSSMILVMQFSIPFGVIAGSIYLGENVSQKRWLLISLVLFGLAIICFDPIVLQSPYSLILGCLAAISYGLASMISRKLADFNALEVNGWMAITTLPIMTILAFLFQNQEFKIILPHSL
;
A
#
# COMPACT_ATOMS: atom_id res chain seq x y z
N SER A 1 -3.54 1.78 -12.66
CA SER A 1 -2.41 0.86 -12.36
C SER A 1 -2.85 -0.53 -11.90
N TYR A 2 -4.04 -0.69 -11.27
CA TYR A 2 -4.53 -2.00 -10.80
C TYR A 2 -4.78 -3.01 -11.94
N PRO A 3 -5.42 -2.65 -13.07
CA PRO A 3 -5.62 -3.58 -14.18
C PRO A 3 -4.29 -4.10 -14.76
N VAL A 4 -3.29 -3.23 -14.88
CA VAL A 4 -1.95 -3.62 -15.36
C VAL A 4 -1.28 -4.59 -14.38
N GLY A 5 -1.45 -4.36 -13.07
CA GLY A 5 -0.99 -5.29 -12.03
C GLY A 5 -1.62 -6.67 -12.17
N LYS A 6 -2.95 -6.74 -12.39
CA LYS A 6 -3.66 -8.01 -12.56
C LYS A 6 -3.22 -8.76 -13.83
N ILE A 7 -2.97 -8.06 -14.93
CA ILE A 7 -2.46 -8.66 -16.17
C ILE A 7 -1.06 -9.26 -15.94
N GLY A 8 -0.17 -8.53 -15.25
CA GLY A 8 1.16 -9.05 -14.91
C GLY A 8 1.11 -10.28 -14.01
N LEU A 9 0.22 -10.30 -13.02
CA LEU A 9 0.04 -11.43 -12.11
C LEU A 9 -0.59 -12.64 -12.80
N ASN A 10 -1.45 -12.44 -13.79
CA ASN A 10 -2.02 -13.55 -14.60
C ASN A 10 -0.98 -14.21 -15.52
N GLN A 11 0.20 -13.63 -15.71
CA GLN A 11 1.32 -14.20 -16.47
C GLN A 11 2.31 -14.95 -15.55
N GLU A 12 1.85 -15.50 -14.44
CA GLU A 12 2.64 -16.30 -13.47
C GLU A 12 3.76 -15.52 -12.76
N MET A 13 3.74 -14.19 -12.81
CA MET A 13 4.70 -13.39 -12.05
C MET A 13 4.34 -13.39 -10.57
N SER A 14 5.33 -13.69 -9.72
CA SER A 14 5.17 -13.56 -8.26
C SER A 14 4.81 -12.13 -7.87
N PRO A 15 3.81 -11.93 -6.96
CA PRO A 15 3.42 -10.62 -6.46
C PRO A 15 4.55 -9.82 -5.84
N LEU A 16 5.48 -10.49 -5.15
CA LEU A 16 6.66 -9.84 -4.56
C LEU A 16 7.66 -9.38 -5.62
N ILE A 17 7.88 -10.19 -6.66
CA ILE A 17 8.74 -9.80 -7.80
C ILE A 17 8.13 -8.60 -8.52
N PHE A 18 6.82 -8.57 -8.72
CA PHE A 18 6.13 -7.44 -9.32
C PHE A 18 6.28 -6.16 -8.48
N SER A 19 6.14 -6.29 -7.15
CA SER A 19 6.39 -5.19 -6.21
C SER A 19 7.84 -4.69 -6.28
N LEU A 20 8.81 -5.60 -6.37
CA LEU A 20 10.22 -5.29 -6.49
C LEU A 20 10.54 -4.53 -7.79
N ILE A 21 10.04 -5.01 -8.93
CA ILE A 21 10.20 -4.34 -10.22
C ILE A 21 9.64 -2.92 -10.17
N ARG A 22 8.46 -2.74 -9.57
CA ARG A 22 7.86 -1.42 -9.40
C ARG A 22 8.75 -0.48 -8.59
N ILE A 23 9.28 -0.93 -7.44
CA ILE A 23 10.17 -0.13 -6.59
C ILE A 23 11.46 0.19 -7.35
N LEU A 24 12.03 -0.77 -8.06
CA LEU A 24 13.24 -0.58 -8.88
C LEU A 24 13.01 0.47 -9.97
N MET A 25 11.89 0.40 -10.68
CA MET A 25 11.52 1.43 -11.67
C MET A 25 11.37 2.81 -11.01
N MET A 26 10.75 2.88 -9.81
CA MET A 26 10.65 4.14 -9.08
C MET A 26 12.04 4.69 -8.72
N VAL A 27 12.99 3.85 -8.31
CA VAL A 27 14.37 4.28 -8.04
C VAL A 27 15.00 4.85 -9.32
N ILE A 28 14.92 4.14 -10.44
CA ILE A 28 15.53 4.58 -11.70
C ILE A 28 14.96 5.93 -12.15
N PHE A 29 13.65 6.09 -12.17
CA PHE A 29 13.00 7.31 -12.66
C PHE A 29 13.10 8.49 -11.69
N LEU A 30 13.14 8.23 -10.38
CA LEU A 30 13.17 9.30 -9.37
C LEU A 30 14.58 9.66 -8.92
N PHE A 31 15.59 8.85 -9.26
CA PHE A 31 16.99 9.11 -8.91
C PHE A 31 17.48 10.52 -9.25
N PRO A 32 17.21 11.07 -10.45
CA PRO A 32 17.66 12.42 -10.82
C PRO A 32 17.00 13.53 -9.99
N PHE A 33 15.88 13.29 -9.35
CA PHE A 33 15.15 14.26 -8.52
C PHE A 33 15.58 14.23 -7.05
N LEU A 34 16.46 13.31 -6.65
CA LEU A 34 16.92 13.16 -5.28
C LEU A 34 17.94 14.24 -4.94
N ARG A 35 17.59 15.08 -3.99
CA ARG A 35 18.50 16.06 -3.39
C ARG A 35 19.00 15.53 -2.04
N PHE A 36 20.25 15.06 -2.01
CA PHE A 36 20.88 14.55 -0.78
C PHE A 36 21.05 15.63 0.31
N SER A 37 21.05 16.91 -0.07
CA SER A 37 21.17 18.04 0.84
C SER A 37 19.88 18.39 1.57
N SER A 38 18.72 17.94 1.10
CA SER A 38 17.41 18.38 1.63
C SER A 38 16.98 17.65 2.88
N ILE A 39 17.45 16.41 3.10
CA ILE A 39 17.01 15.61 4.24
C ILE A 39 17.86 15.92 5.47
N LYS A 40 17.33 16.77 6.34
CA LYS A 40 17.85 16.95 7.70
C LYS A 40 17.63 15.65 8.49
N LYS A 41 18.59 15.31 9.39
CA LYS A 41 18.50 14.10 10.25
C LYS A 41 17.16 13.95 11.00
N ALA A 42 16.51 15.05 11.36
CA ALA A 42 15.23 15.06 12.07
C ALA A 42 14.06 14.48 11.24
N ASN A 43 14.09 14.66 9.92
CA ASN A 43 13.01 14.23 9.03
C ASN A 43 13.25 12.83 8.45
N PHE A 44 14.47 12.30 8.57
CA PHE A 44 14.83 10.99 8.04
C PHE A 44 14.03 9.84 8.67
N LYS A 45 13.70 9.94 9.96
CA LYS A 45 12.84 8.96 10.63
C LYS A 45 11.46 8.88 9.99
N PHE A 46 10.86 10.00 9.61
CA PHE A 46 9.55 10.03 8.94
C PHE A 46 9.63 9.47 7.52
N VAL A 47 10.75 9.70 6.81
CA VAL A 47 11.00 9.09 5.50
C VAL A 47 11.12 7.57 5.61
N LEU A 48 11.84 7.06 6.63
CA LEU A 48 11.94 5.62 6.87
C LEU A 48 10.57 4.99 7.20
N VAL A 49 9.79 5.62 8.10
CA VAL A 49 8.45 5.13 8.46
C VAL A 49 7.52 5.16 7.24
N TYR A 50 7.57 6.24 6.47
CA TYR A 50 6.81 6.35 5.22
C TYR A 50 7.23 5.26 4.22
N GLY A 51 8.54 5.04 4.07
CA GLY A 51 9.10 3.98 3.24
C GLY A 51 8.63 2.61 3.66
N PHE A 52 8.69 2.30 4.94
CA PHE A 52 8.20 1.03 5.48
C PHE A 52 6.71 0.82 5.19
N LEU A 53 5.87 1.81 5.48
CA LEU A 53 4.43 1.73 5.29
C LEU A 53 4.04 1.61 3.81
N MET A 54 4.66 2.40 2.93
CA MET A 54 4.38 2.38 1.50
C MET A 54 5.06 1.23 0.77
N GLY A 55 6.37 1.06 1.01
CA GLY A 55 7.18 0.09 0.28
C GLY A 55 6.92 -1.34 0.71
N LEU A 56 6.84 -1.61 2.01
CA LEU A 56 6.63 -2.96 2.56
C LEU A 56 5.18 -3.22 2.95
N GLY A 57 4.50 -2.21 3.50
CA GLY A 57 3.11 -2.35 3.94
C GLY A 57 2.12 -2.31 2.77
N LEU A 58 2.21 -1.32 1.88
CA LEU A 58 1.22 -1.15 0.82
C LEU A 58 1.47 -2.10 -0.36
N TYR A 59 2.63 -1.98 -1.04
CA TYR A 59 2.81 -2.61 -2.33
C TYR A 59 2.76 -4.15 -2.29
N PRO A 60 3.51 -4.85 -1.42
CA PRO A 60 3.44 -6.30 -1.36
C PRO A 60 2.07 -6.81 -0.97
N LEU A 61 1.46 -6.25 0.09
CA LEU A 61 0.15 -6.68 0.55
C LEU A 61 -0.94 -6.45 -0.49
N MET A 62 -0.88 -5.31 -1.21
CA MET A 62 -1.80 -5.00 -2.29
C MET A 62 -1.68 -6.01 -3.44
N TYR A 63 -0.44 -6.36 -3.87
CA TYR A 63 -0.26 -7.31 -4.96
C TYR A 63 -0.56 -8.74 -4.54
N LEU A 64 -0.24 -9.14 -3.31
CA LEU A 64 -0.65 -10.43 -2.75
C LEU A 64 -2.18 -10.55 -2.68
N SER A 65 -2.86 -9.50 -2.23
CA SER A 65 -4.31 -9.45 -2.22
C SER A 65 -4.88 -9.54 -3.65
N LEU A 66 -4.30 -8.78 -4.59
CA LEU A 66 -4.73 -8.78 -5.99
C LEU A 66 -4.52 -10.14 -6.68
N ALA A 67 -3.47 -10.88 -6.31
CA ALA A 67 -3.22 -12.22 -6.83
C ALA A 67 -4.30 -13.22 -6.42
N GLN A 68 -4.82 -13.08 -5.20
CA GLN A 68 -5.80 -14.02 -4.63
C GLN A 68 -7.26 -13.59 -4.85
N THR A 69 -7.51 -12.38 -5.36
CA THR A 69 -8.88 -11.91 -5.60
C THR A 69 -9.41 -12.38 -6.95
N THR A 70 -10.67 -12.77 -6.96
CA THR A 70 -11.43 -13.03 -8.19
C THR A 70 -11.86 -11.76 -8.91
N SER A 71 -12.06 -10.66 -8.15
CA SER A 71 -12.55 -9.38 -8.67
C SER A 71 -11.60 -8.22 -8.33
N THR A 72 -10.95 -7.69 -9.36
CA THR A 72 -10.09 -6.49 -9.23
C THR A 72 -10.87 -5.27 -8.75
N SER A 73 -12.14 -5.13 -9.16
CA SER A 73 -13.00 -4.01 -8.76
C SER A 73 -13.25 -4.02 -7.26
N SER A 74 -13.55 -5.17 -6.67
CA SER A 74 -13.75 -5.32 -5.23
C SER A 74 -12.50 -4.92 -4.44
N MET A 75 -11.32 -5.30 -4.92
CA MET A 75 -10.05 -4.91 -4.30
C MET A 75 -9.82 -3.39 -4.32
N ILE A 76 -10.14 -2.73 -5.44
CA ILE A 76 -10.04 -1.26 -5.53
C ILE A 76 -10.94 -0.59 -4.51
N LEU A 77 -12.15 -1.12 -4.30
CA LEU A 77 -13.08 -0.59 -3.30
C LEU A 77 -12.57 -0.80 -1.86
N VAL A 78 -12.01 -1.97 -1.55
CA VAL A 78 -11.38 -2.23 -0.25
C VAL A 78 -10.23 -1.26 0.02
N MET A 79 -9.43 -0.90 -0.98
CA MET A 79 -8.36 0.09 -0.82
C MET A 79 -8.86 1.49 -0.44
N GLN A 80 -10.12 1.82 -0.65
CA GLN A 80 -10.71 3.10 -0.22
C GLN A 80 -10.82 3.22 1.31
N PHE A 81 -10.72 2.12 2.06
CA PHE A 81 -10.58 2.17 3.53
C PHE A 81 -9.38 3.02 3.97
N SER A 82 -8.37 3.18 3.11
CA SER A 82 -7.21 4.02 3.40
C SER A 82 -7.57 5.47 3.71
N ILE A 83 -8.63 6.00 3.10
CA ILE A 83 -9.08 7.39 3.29
C ILE A 83 -9.56 7.63 4.72
N PRO A 84 -10.57 6.88 5.24
CA PRO A 84 -11.00 7.03 6.63
C PRO A 84 -9.88 6.72 7.63
N PHE A 85 -9.06 5.70 7.41
CA PHE A 85 -7.92 5.41 8.29
C PHE A 85 -6.90 6.55 8.32
N GLY A 86 -6.60 7.17 7.17
CA GLY A 86 -5.69 8.30 7.11
C GLY A 86 -6.20 9.53 7.85
N VAL A 87 -7.52 9.78 7.82
CA VAL A 87 -8.13 10.91 8.56
C VAL A 87 -8.19 10.60 10.06
N ILE A 88 -8.60 9.41 10.45
CA ILE A 88 -8.63 8.96 11.85
C ILE A 88 -7.22 9.05 12.46
N ALA A 89 -6.23 8.49 11.77
CA ALA A 89 -4.84 8.55 12.22
C ALA A 89 -4.34 10.01 12.33
N GLY A 90 -4.65 10.86 11.35
CA GLY A 90 -4.30 12.29 11.38
C GLY A 90 -4.93 13.03 12.57
N SER A 91 -6.19 12.74 12.88
CA SER A 91 -6.87 13.32 14.04
C SER A 91 -6.22 12.88 15.36
N ILE A 92 -5.88 11.59 15.51
CA ILE A 92 -5.33 11.05 16.76
C ILE A 92 -3.85 11.45 16.95
N TYR A 93 -3.01 11.27 15.91
CA TYR A 93 -1.56 11.43 16.05
C TYR A 93 -1.03 12.83 15.70
N LEU A 94 -1.75 13.57 14.86
CA LEU A 94 -1.36 14.94 14.47
C LEU A 94 -2.20 16.01 15.19
N GLY A 95 -3.24 15.61 15.93
CA GLY A 95 -4.14 16.55 16.59
C GLY A 95 -4.96 17.38 15.58
N GLU A 96 -5.19 16.87 14.38
CA GLU A 96 -5.96 17.60 13.36
C GLU A 96 -7.42 17.73 13.77
N ASN A 97 -7.92 18.95 13.76
CA ASN A 97 -9.34 19.21 14.01
C ASN A 97 -10.19 18.77 12.83
N VAL A 98 -10.88 17.67 12.98
CA VAL A 98 -11.81 17.14 11.98
C VAL A 98 -13.20 17.66 12.30
N SER A 99 -13.81 18.40 11.34
CA SER A 99 -15.16 18.93 11.52
C SER A 99 -16.20 17.80 11.64
N GLN A 100 -17.32 18.07 12.33
CA GLN A 100 -18.41 17.12 12.49
C GLN A 100 -18.96 16.61 11.14
N LYS A 101 -19.02 17.49 10.14
CA LYS A 101 -19.40 17.12 8.77
C LYS A 101 -18.45 16.08 8.17
N ARG A 102 -17.15 16.22 8.40
CA ARG A 102 -16.14 15.23 7.96
C ARG A 102 -16.30 13.88 8.68
N TRP A 103 -16.57 13.88 9.96
CA TRP A 103 -16.85 12.65 10.71
C TRP A 103 -18.09 11.93 10.16
N LEU A 104 -19.14 12.65 9.86
CA LEU A 104 -20.34 12.08 9.24
C LEU A 104 -20.04 11.46 7.87
N LEU A 105 -19.26 12.16 7.02
CA LEU A 105 -18.86 11.62 5.71
C LEU A 105 -17.98 10.37 5.84
N ILE A 106 -17.06 10.35 6.80
CA ILE A 106 -16.20 9.17 7.08
C ILE A 106 -17.07 7.98 7.51
N SER A 107 -18.04 8.20 8.40
CA SER A 107 -18.95 7.16 8.84
C SER A 107 -19.78 6.61 7.68
N LEU A 108 -20.25 7.48 6.78
CA LEU A 108 -21.00 7.07 5.59
C LEU A 108 -20.14 6.23 4.63
N VAL A 109 -18.87 6.64 4.42
CA VAL A 109 -17.91 5.87 3.63
C VAL A 109 -17.64 4.50 4.26
N LEU A 110 -17.38 4.45 5.57
CA LEU A 110 -17.16 3.20 6.28
C LEU A 110 -18.38 2.26 6.20
N PHE A 111 -19.58 2.81 6.31
CA PHE A 111 -20.83 2.06 6.16
C PHE A 111 -20.97 1.49 4.75
N GLY A 112 -20.74 2.31 3.71
CA GLY A 112 -20.77 1.83 2.32
C GLY A 112 -19.74 0.75 2.04
N LEU A 113 -18.52 0.90 2.57
CA LEU A 113 -17.46 -0.11 2.45
C LEU A 113 -17.79 -1.39 3.22
N ALA A 114 -18.43 -1.29 4.39
CA ALA A 114 -18.90 -2.45 5.13
C ALA A 114 -19.90 -3.27 4.30
N ILE A 115 -20.87 -2.62 3.64
CA ILE A 115 -21.81 -3.32 2.74
C ILE A 115 -21.06 -4.09 1.64
N ILE A 116 -20.03 -3.48 1.04
CA ILE A 116 -19.21 -4.13 -0.01
C ILE A 116 -18.45 -5.34 0.54
N CYS A 117 -17.94 -5.26 1.77
CA CYS A 117 -17.25 -6.39 2.42
C CYS A 117 -18.16 -7.59 2.65
N PHE A 118 -19.47 -7.39 2.75
CA PHE A 118 -20.46 -8.47 2.86
C PHE A 118 -20.94 -9.02 1.52
N ASP A 119 -20.43 -8.50 0.39
CA ASP A 119 -20.73 -9.09 -0.93
C ASP A 119 -20.19 -10.53 -1.00
N PRO A 120 -21.02 -11.51 -1.40
CA PRO A 120 -20.60 -12.91 -1.54
C PRO A 120 -19.36 -13.10 -2.41
N ILE A 121 -19.17 -12.28 -3.44
CA ILE A 121 -17.99 -12.33 -4.32
C ILE A 121 -16.73 -11.95 -3.56
N VAL A 122 -16.80 -10.96 -2.67
CA VAL A 122 -15.67 -10.51 -1.85
C VAL A 122 -15.36 -11.54 -0.76
N LEU A 123 -16.39 -12.15 -0.19
CA LEU A 123 -16.27 -13.17 0.86
C LEU A 123 -15.71 -14.52 0.36
N GLN A 124 -15.75 -14.77 -0.95
CA GLN A 124 -15.13 -15.97 -1.54
C GLN A 124 -13.60 -15.97 -1.38
N SER A 125 -12.98 -14.81 -1.14
CA SER A 125 -11.53 -14.69 -0.98
C SER A 125 -11.19 -13.93 0.32
N PRO A 126 -11.44 -14.50 1.51
CA PRO A 126 -11.25 -13.82 2.79
C PRO A 126 -9.79 -13.40 3.03
N TYR A 127 -8.85 -14.20 2.56
CA TYR A 127 -7.42 -13.87 2.61
C TYR A 127 -7.08 -12.60 1.82
N SER A 128 -7.62 -12.47 0.61
CA SER A 128 -7.47 -11.27 -0.22
C SER A 128 -8.04 -10.04 0.48
N LEU A 129 -9.20 -10.18 1.12
CA LEU A 129 -9.84 -9.10 1.88
C LEU A 129 -8.97 -8.63 3.04
N ILE A 130 -8.45 -9.56 3.86
CA ILE A 130 -7.56 -9.23 4.99
C ILE A 130 -6.30 -8.52 4.51
N LEU A 131 -5.63 -9.05 3.49
CA LEU A 131 -4.43 -8.43 2.93
C LEU A 131 -4.72 -7.04 2.37
N GLY A 132 -5.86 -6.87 1.69
CA GLY A 132 -6.33 -5.59 1.18
C GLY A 132 -6.61 -4.57 2.27
N CYS A 133 -7.26 -4.97 3.36
CA CYS A 133 -7.48 -4.11 4.51
C CYS A 133 -6.16 -3.69 5.18
N LEU A 134 -5.22 -4.61 5.35
CA LEU A 134 -3.89 -4.29 5.88
C LEU A 134 -3.12 -3.33 4.97
N ALA A 135 -3.19 -3.51 3.66
CA ALA A 135 -2.61 -2.59 2.68
C ALA A 135 -3.27 -1.20 2.76
N ALA A 136 -4.60 -1.14 2.91
CA ALA A 136 -5.33 0.11 3.05
C ALA A 136 -4.98 0.85 4.35
N ILE A 137 -4.85 0.14 5.47
CA ILE A 137 -4.39 0.72 6.74
C ILE A 137 -2.98 1.27 6.58
N SER A 138 -2.06 0.50 6.01
CA SER A 138 -0.67 0.93 5.77
C SER A 138 -0.63 2.21 4.91
N TYR A 139 -1.46 2.28 3.86
CA TYR A 139 -1.55 3.46 3.01
C TYR A 139 -2.16 4.66 3.74
N GLY A 140 -3.19 4.45 4.56
CA GLY A 140 -3.78 5.50 5.40
C GLY A 140 -2.77 6.09 6.38
N LEU A 141 -2.01 5.24 7.08
CA LEU A 141 -0.93 5.66 7.98
C LEU A 141 0.20 6.38 7.22
N ALA A 142 0.60 5.87 6.06
CA ALA A 142 1.59 6.53 5.21
C ALA A 142 1.11 7.92 4.77
N SER A 143 -0.16 8.07 4.39
CA SER A 143 -0.78 9.35 4.06
C SER A 143 -0.74 10.35 5.23
N MET A 144 -0.91 9.88 6.48
CA MET A 144 -0.72 10.72 7.66
C MET A 144 0.75 11.17 7.81
N ILE A 145 1.71 10.25 7.66
CA ILE A 145 3.15 10.57 7.75
C ILE A 145 3.58 11.54 6.65
N SER A 146 3.04 11.39 5.43
CA SER A 146 3.36 12.28 4.32
C SER A 146 3.04 13.76 4.60
N ARG A 147 2.06 14.05 5.48
CA ARG A 147 1.75 15.44 5.91
C ARG A 147 2.89 16.06 6.70
N LYS A 148 3.65 15.26 7.47
CA LYS A 148 4.88 15.73 8.15
C LYS A 148 6.05 15.95 7.19
N LEU A 149 5.94 15.45 5.97
CA LEU A 149 6.91 15.58 4.90
C LEU A 149 6.44 16.58 3.82
N ALA A 150 5.43 17.41 4.12
CA ALA A 150 4.84 18.36 3.16
C ALA A 150 5.83 19.43 2.67
N ASP A 151 6.90 19.70 3.43
CA ASP A 151 7.98 20.63 3.04
C ASP A 151 8.88 20.06 1.91
N PHE A 152 8.76 18.76 1.64
CA PHE A 152 9.55 18.08 0.60
C PHE A 152 8.73 17.91 -0.68
N ASN A 153 9.44 17.91 -1.81
CA ASN A 153 8.81 17.57 -3.07
C ASN A 153 8.33 16.10 -3.03
N ALA A 154 7.12 15.86 -3.52
CA ALA A 154 6.55 14.51 -3.60
C ALA A 154 7.47 13.51 -4.35
N LEU A 155 8.21 13.97 -5.36
CA LEU A 155 9.19 13.16 -6.09
C LEU A 155 10.37 12.76 -5.20
N GLU A 156 10.86 13.67 -4.36
CA GLU A 156 11.95 13.39 -3.41
C GLU A 156 11.50 12.36 -2.36
N VAL A 157 10.33 12.56 -1.75
CA VAL A 157 9.81 11.64 -0.71
C VAL A 157 9.62 10.23 -1.28
N ASN A 158 9.03 10.10 -2.46
CA ASN A 158 8.83 8.80 -3.09
C ASN A 158 10.15 8.18 -3.58
N GLY A 159 11.11 8.98 -4.04
CA GLY A 159 12.43 8.50 -4.41
C GLY A 159 13.20 7.95 -3.20
N TRP A 160 13.20 8.65 -2.08
CA TRP A 160 13.81 8.19 -0.84
C TRP A 160 13.10 6.96 -0.27
N MET A 161 11.77 6.91 -0.34
CA MET A 161 11.00 5.72 0.00
C MET A 161 11.47 4.53 -0.82
N ALA A 162 11.59 4.68 -2.13
CA ALA A 162 12.00 3.60 -3.02
C ALA A 162 13.42 3.10 -2.71
N ILE A 163 14.39 4.00 -2.44
CA ILE A 163 15.76 3.62 -2.08
C ILE A 163 15.82 2.89 -0.75
N THR A 164 15.10 3.38 0.26
CA THR A 164 15.14 2.77 1.61
C THR A 164 14.46 1.40 1.66
N THR A 165 13.45 1.17 0.80
CA THR A 165 12.71 -0.09 0.77
C THR A 165 13.26 -1.12 -0.19
N LEU A 166 14.02 -0.69 -1.22
CA LEU A 166 14.58 -1.58 -2.23
C LEU A 166 15.37 -2.76 -1.63
N PRO A 167 16.36 -2.54 -0.72
CA PRO A 167 17.16 -3.65 -0.18
C PRO A 167 16.30 -4.66 0.58
N ILE A 168 15.35 -4.18 1.37
CA ILE A 168 14.48 -5.04 2.17
C ILE A 168 13.55 -5.84 1.25
N MET A 169 12.96 -5.20 0.24
CA MET A 169 12.11 -5.88 -0.75
C MET A 169 12.87 -6.91 -1.57
N THR A 170 14.14 -6.63 -1.90
CA THR A 170 15.00 -7.60 -2.59
C THR A 170 15.18 -8.85 -1.74
N ILE A 171 15.51 -8.68 -0.46
CA ILE A 171 15.67 -9.80 0.49
C ILE A 171 14.36 -10.57 0.61
N LEU A 172 13.23 -9.90 0.79
CA LEU A 172 11.92 -10.54 0.88
C LEU A 172 11.56 -11.32 -0.39
N ALA A 173 11.78 -10.72 -1.56
CA ALA A 173 11.50 -11.38 -2.83
C ALA A 173 12.33 -12.67 -2.99
N PHE A 174 13.61 -12.66 -2.62
CA PHE A 174 14.46 -13.85 -2.68
C PHE A 174 14.07 -14.91 -1.64
N LEU A 175 13.75 -14.53 -0.41
CA LEU A 175 13.40 -15.48 0.66
C LEU A 175 12.07 -16.18 0.41
N PHE A 176 11.09 -15.47 -0.12
CA PHE A 176 9.74 -15.97 -0.30
C PHE A 176 9.42 -16.44 -1.72
N GLN A 177 10.32 -16.27 -2.67
CA GLN A 177 10.13 -16.67 -4.06
C GLN A 177 9.67 -18.14 -4.21
N ASN A 178 10.22 -19.05 -3.39
CA ASN A 178 9.87 -20.48 -3.43
C ASN A 178 8.61 -20.83 -2.63
N GLN A 179 8.13 -19.97 -1.73
CA GLN A 179 6.96 -20.26 -0.89
C GLN A 179 5.67 -19.69 -1.48
N GLU A 180 5.74 -18.62 -2.27
CA GLU A 180 4.56 -18.02 -2.89
C GLU A 180 3.90 -18.96 -3.89
N PHE A 181 4.66 -19.79 -4.60
CA PHE A 181 4.13 -20.82 -5.47
C PHE A 181 3.28 -21.87 -4.74
N LYS A 182 3.55 -22.17 -3.46
CA LYS A 182 2.78 -23.12 -2.66
C LYS A 182 1.49 -22.54 -2.08
N ILE A 183 1.42 -21.23 -1.87
CA ILE A 183 0.23 -20.56 -1.32
C ILE A 183 -0.83 -20.35 -2.41
N ILE A 184 -0.41 -20.25 -3.67
CA ILE A 184 -1.31 -20.03 -4.81
C ILE A 184 -1.97 -21.35 -5.28
N LEU A 185 -1.37 -22.52 -5.00
CA LEU A 185 -1.78 -23.82 -5.51
C LEU A 185 -2.76 -24.68 -4.69
N PRO A 186 -3.21 -24.38 -3.47
CA PRO A 186 -4.10 -25.32 -2.75
C PRO A 186 -5.58 -25.30 -3.16
N HIS A 187 -6.00 -24.51 -4.14
CA HIS A 187 -7.43 -24.38 -4.47
C HIS A 187 -7.79 -24.62 -5.94
N SER A 188 -6.95 -25.28 -6.70
CA SER A 188 -7.27 -25.73 -8.07
C SER A 188 -7.23 -27.26 -8.18
N LEU A 189 -8.04 -27.94 -7.33
CA LEU A 189 -8.49 -29.32 -7.56
C LEU A 189 -9.95 -29.41 -7.20
#